data_d659e1c09a3b4e9697314d867da83bae
#
_entry.id   d659e1c09a3b4e9697314d867da83bae
#
_cell.length_a   1.000
_cell.length_b   1.000
_cell.length_c   1.000
_cell.angle_alpha   90.00
_cell.angle_beta   90.00
_cell.angle_gamma   90.00
#
_symmetry.space_group_name_H-M   'P 1'
#
loop_
_entity.id
_entity.type
_entity.pdbx_description
1 polymer ?
#
loop_
_entity_poly.entity_id
_entity_poly.type
_entity_poly.pdbx_seq_one_letter_code
_entity_poly.pdbx_strand_id
1 'polypeptide(L)'
;YKRQVVHIFTPENPKELIPVMVTLLGGSCGGYITFSGAHKLLDAGWGGKPEEVKHFRKSVLTGICVSSSVRILLFLCVLGVCTAGTVVVAENVAAVTGAANPAAEAFRLAAGDIGYRLFGLALFSAGITSVIGAAYTSVSFLKTVHPFIAKNDKWFIVGFIAFSTLVMAILGGAKRMVILAGALNGLILPISLCCMLLGCHKKSIVGEYKHPVWLQILGWCVVGVAGYLAVTALPNLAKLFA
;
A
#
# COMPACT_ATOMS: atom_id res chain seq x y z
N TYR A 1 8.65 -21.86 -19.92
CA TYR A 1 7.66 -21.79 -18.82
C TYR A 1 8.20 -22.34 -17.50
N LYS A 2 8.77 -23.56 -17.44
CA LYS A 2 9.27 -24.16 -16.18
C LYS A 2 10.41 -23.34 -15.54
N ARG A 3 11.36 -22.81 -16.31
CA ARG A 3 12.44 -21.95 -15.78
C ARG A 3 11.92 -20.64 -15.22
N GLN A 4 10.96 -20.00 -15.88
CA GLN A 4 10.37 -18.72 -15.42
C GLN A 4 9.62 -18.88 -14.09
N VAL A 5 8.88 -19.96 -13.89
CA VAL A 5 8.20 -20.24 -12.62
C VAL A 5 9.21 -20.53 -11.50
N VAL A 6 10.32 -21.21 -11.80
CA VAL A 6 11.38 -21.46 -10.82
C VAL A 6 12.07 -20.16 -10.41
N HIS A 7 12.32 -19.22 -11.34
CA HIS A 7 12.92 -17.90 -11.01
C HIS A 7 12.04 -17.00 -10.12
N ILE A 8 10.72 -17.22 -10.09
CA ILE A 8 9.83 -16.54 -9.13
C ILE A 8 10.17 -16.95 -7.69
N PHE A 9 10.52 -18.22 -7.48
CA PHE A 9 10.82 -18.77 -6.14
C PHE A 9 12.31 -18.76 -5.80
N THR A 10 13.18 -18.74 -6.82
CA THR A 10 14.64 -18.74 -6.66
C THR A 10 15.26 -17.65 -7.56
N PRO A 11 15.15 -16.37 -7.15
CA PRO A 11 15.74 -15.27 -7.90
C PRO A 11 17.28 -15.37 -7.88
N GLU A 12 17.90 -15.00 -8.99
CA GLU A 12 19.38 -15.00 -9.13
C GLU A 12 20.06 -14.09 -8.12
N ASN A 13 19.43 -12.94 -7.79
CA ASN A 13 19.94 -11.95 -6.82
C ASN A 13 18.89 -11.61 -5.76
N PRO A 14 18.66 -12.47 -4.75
CA PRO A 14 17.63 -12.22 -3.74
C PRO A 14 17.85 -10.92 -2.95
N LYS A 15 19.11 -10.49 -2.77
CA LYS A 15 19.44 -9.25 -2.04
C LYS A 15 18.93 -7.99 -2.71
N GLU A 16 18.84 -7.95 -4.04
CA GLU A 16 18.30 -6.81 -4.79
C GLU A 16 16.77 -6.80 -4.80
N LEU A 17 16.15 -7.97 -4.66
CA LEU A 17 14.70 -8.11 -4.65
C LEU A 17 14.09 -7.66 -3.31
N ILE A 18 14.80 -7.82 -2.19
CA ILE A 18 14.29 -7.52 -0.84
C ILE A 18 13.78 -6.09 -0.71
N PRO A 19 14.52 -5.02 -1.09
CA PRO A 19 14.02 -3.65 -0.99
C PRO A 19 12.76 -3.41 -1.84
N VAL A 20 12.68 -4.03 -3.01
CA VAL A 20 11.51 -3.96 -3.89
C VAL A 20 10.30 -4.63 -3.22
N MET A 21 10.49 -5.80 -2.62
CA MET A 21 9.43 -6.52 -1.90
C MET A 21 8.91 -5.71 -0.70
N VAL A 22 9.78 -5.08 0.08
CA VAL A 22 9.39 -4.23 1.22
C VAL A 22 8.60 -3.03 0.73
N THR A 23 9.04 -2.37 -0.34
CA THR A 23 8.33 -1.23 -0.94
C THR A 23 6.95 -1.64 -1.48
N LEU A 24 6.86 -2.79 -2.15
CA LEU A 24 5.59 -3.34 -2.63
C LEU A 24 4.65 -3.71 -1.49
N LEU A 25 5.14 -4.34 -0.43
CA LEU A 25 4.35 -4.66 0.76
C LEU A 25 3.82 -3.37 1.40
N GLY A 26 4.66 -2.39 1.66
CA GLY A 26 4.26 -1.13 2.27
C GLY A 26 3.30 -0.31 1.41
N GLY A 27 3.54 -0.24 0.11
CA GLY A 27 2.64 0.41 -0.85
C GLY A 27 1.32 -0.33 -1.05
N SER A 28 1.33 -1.66 -0.91
CA SER A 28 0.13 -2.50 -1.08
C SER A 28 -0.77 -2.52 0.13
N CYS A 29 -0.20 -2.61 1.33
CA CYS A 29 -0.97 -2.75 2.57
C CYS A 29 -1.36 -1.40 3.18
N GLY A 30 -0.93 -0.27 2.60
CA GLY A 30 -1.27 1.07 3.10
C GLY A 30 -0.67 1.40 4.47
N GLY A 31 0.31 0.62 4.92
CA GLY A 31 1.02 0.81 6.18
C GLY A 31 0.11 0.77 7.41
N TYR A 32 0.47 1.56 8.41
CA TYR A 32 -0.26 1.64 9.68
C TYR A 32 -1.69 2.18 9.55
N ILE A 33 -1.99 2.97 8.53
CA ILE A 33 -3.32 3.58 8.31
C ILE A 33 -4.39 2.51 8.14
N THR A 34 -4.08 1.40 7.47
CA THR A 34 -4.99 0.28 7.27
C THR A 34 -5.43 -0.34 8.59
N PHE A 35 -4.50 -0.45 9.55
CA PHE A 35 -4.77 -1.09 10.84
C PHE A 35 -5.38 -0.11 11.85
N SER A 36 -4.86 1.10 11.91
CA SER A 36 -5.28 2.10 12.89
C SER A 36 -6.53 2.88 12.48
N GLY A 37 -6.95 2.79 11.22
CA GLY A 37 -8.17 3.44 10.72
C GLY A 37 -9.49 2.77 11.13
N ALA A 38 -9.44 1.64 11.83
CA ALA A 38 -10.64 0.88 12.24
C ALA A 38 -11.61 1.66 13.15
N HIS A 39 -11.12 2.65 13.93
CA HIS A 39 -11.98 3.53 14.71
C HIS A 39 -12.98 4.33 13.87
N LYS A 40 -12.70 4.52 12.58
CA LYS A 40 -13.61 5.16 11.65
C LYS A 40 -14.91 4.38 11.40
N LEU A 41 -14.90 3.10 11.65
CA LEU A 41 -16.12 2.29 11.61
C LEU A 41 -17.07 2.68 12.74
N LEU A 42 -16.53 3.02 13.91
CA LEU A 42 -17.32 3.53 15.02
C LEU A 42 -17.92 4.90 14.70
N ASP A 43 -17.13 5.79 14.07
CA ASP A 43 -17.61 7.10 13.59
C ASP A 43 -18.73 6.95 12.55
N ALA A 44 -18.72 5.88 11.77
CA ALA A 44 -19.77 5.53 10.79
C ALA A 44 -20.99 4.84 11.42
N GLY A 45 -21.03 4.72 12.75
CA GLY A 45 -22.16 4.12 13.49
C GLY A 45 -22.13 2.60 13.59
N TRP A 46 -21.02 1.96 13.25
CA TRP A 46 -20.87 0.51 13.36
C TRP A 46 -20.57 0.12 14.82
N GLY A 47 -21.57 -0.43 15.49
CA GLY A 47 -21.51 -0.73 16.94
C GLY A 47 -20.92 -2.09 17.30
N GLY A 48 -20.39 -2.84 16.32
CA GLY A 48 -19.83 -4.17 16.58
C GLY A 48 -20.84 -5.31 16.71
N LYS A 49 -22.09 -5.11 16.26
CA LYS A 49 -23.08 -6.19 16.21
C LYS A 49 -22.59 -7.32 15.30
N PRO A 50 -22.91 -8.61 15.59
CA PRO A 50 -22.44 -9.76 14.80
C PRO A 50 -22.79 -9.66 13.30
N GLU A 51 -23.92 -9.07 12.96
CA GLU A 51 -24.35 -8.85 11.58
C GLU A 51 -23.50 -7.80 10.87
N GLU A 52 -23.18 -6.72 11.55
CA GLU A 52 -22.30 -5.65 11.04
C GLU A 52 -20.89 -6.18 10.79
N VAL A 53 -20.35 -6.99 11.71
CA VAL A 53 -19.05 -7.65 11.54
C VAL A 53 -19.03 -8.58 10.34
N LYS A 54 -20.13 -9.33 10.11
CA LYS A 54 -20.28 -10.20 8.93
C LYS A 54 -20.29 -9.39 7.64
N HIS A 55 -21.05 -8.29 7.62
CA HIS A 55 -21.12 -7.38 6.47
C HIS A 55 -19.77 -6.72 6.20
N PHE A 56 -19.09 -6.24 7.23
CA PHE A 56 -17.74 -5.67 7.14
C PHE A 56 -16.76 -6.67 6.55
N ARG A 57 -16.72 -7.89 7.08
CA ARG A 57 -15.85 -8.95 6.57
C ARG A 57 -16.08 -9.23 5.09
N LYS A 58 -17.34 -9.28 4.64
CA LYS A 58 -17.69 -9.46 3.22
C LYS A 58 -17.18 -8.30 2.38
N SER A 59 -17.38 -7.06 2.82
CA SER A 59 -16.91 -5.85 2.13
C SER A 59 -15.39 -5.81 2.01
N VAL A 60 -14.67 -6.14 3.09
CA VAL A 60 -13.20 -6.22 3.10
C VAL A 60 -12.69 -7.28 2.13
N LEU A 61 -13.25 -8.49 2.17
CA LEU A 61 -12.86 -9.56 1.24
C LEU A 61 -13.11 -9.18 -0.21
N THR A 62 -14.28 -8.59 -0.51
CA THR A 62 -14.58 -8.10 -1.86
C THR A 62 -13.59 -7.03 -2.30
N GLY A 63 -13.27 -6.06 -1.43
CA GLY A 63 -12.28 -5.01 -1.71
C GLY A 63 -10.89 -5.58 -1.98
N ILE A 64 -10.45 -6.57 -1.20
CA ILE A 64 -9.17 -7.26 -1.41
C ILE A 64 -9.17 -8.01 -2.74
N CYS A 65 -10.22 -8.75 -3.07
CA CYS A 65 -10.33 -9.49 -4.33
C CYS A 65 -10.26 -8.54 -5.54
N VAL A 66 -11.05 -7.47 -5.53
CA VAL A 66 -11.05 -6.47 -6.62
C VAL A 66 -9.70 -5.81 -6.76
N SER A 67 -9.12 -5.32 -5.65
CA SER A 67 -7.81 -4.67 -5.66
C SER A 67 -6.69 -5.61 -6.14
N SER A 68 -6.71 -6.87 -5.72
CA SER A 68 -5.73 -7.88 -6.15
C SER A 68 -5.88 -8.20 -7.63
N SER A 69 -7.12 -8.33 -8.13
CA SER A 69 -7.38 -8.54 -9.55
C SER A 69 -6.84 -7.41 -10.41
N VAL A 70 -7.10 -6.16 -10.02
CA VAL A 70 -6.57 -4.98 -10.73
C VAL A 70 -5.04 -4.98 -10.74
N ARG A 71 -4.39 -5.30 -9.61
CA ARG A 71 -2.92 -5.38 -9.55
C ARG A 71 -2.34 -6.46 -10.45
N ILE A 72 -2.97 -7.63 -10.48
CA ILE A 72 -2.54 -8.73 -11.35
C ILE A 72 -2.68 -8.30 -12.83
N LEU A 73 -3.80 -7.69 -13.20
CA LEU A 73 -4.02 -7.21 -14.57
C LEU A 73 -3.00 -6.13 -14.98
N LEU A 74 -2.71 -5.17 -14.08
CA LEU A 74 -1.67 -4.16 -14.30
C LEU A 74 -0.30 -4.79 -14.48
N PHE A 75 0.06 -5.74 -13.62
CA PHE A 75 1.32 -6.46 -13.72
C PHE A 75 1.44 -7.23 -15.05
N LEU A 76 0.38 -7.95 -15.44
CA LEU A 76 0.36 -8.68 -16.71
C LEU A 76 0.44 -7.74 -17.92
N CYS A 77 -0.18 -6.57 -17.86
CA CYS A 77 -0.07 -5.55 -18.90
C CYS A 77 1.38 -5.09 -19.07
N VAL A 78 2.04 -4.70 -17.99
CA VAL A 78 3.45 -4.27 -18.02
C VAL A 78 4.35 -5.41 -18.48
N LEU A 79 4.13 -6.62 -17.99
CA LEU A 79 4.90 -7.80 -18.40
C LEU A 79 4.72 -8.07 -19.90
N GLY A 80 3.47 -8.03 -20.40
CA GLY A 80 3.18 -8.26 -21.81
C GLY A 80 3.84 -7.24 -22.75
N VAL A 81 3.90 -5.97 -22.32
CA VAL A 81 4.57 -4.90 -23.09
C VAL A 81 6.09 -5.04 -23.07
N CYS A 82 6.65 -5.43 -21.92
CA CYS A 82 8.10 -5.57 -21.75
C CYS A 82 8.64 -6.89 -22.31
N THR A 83 7.78 -7.85 -22.68
CA THR A 83 8.19 -9.16 -23.18
C THR A 83 7.43 -9.53 -24.46
N ALA A 84 8.14 -10.06 -25.45
CA ALA A 84 7.55 -10.72 -26.62
C ALA A 84 7.68 -12.25 -26.42
N GLY A 85 6.64 -12.86 -25.85
CA GLY A 85 6.68 -14.26 -25.45
C GLY A 85 7.63 -14.53 -24.28
N THR A 86 8.81 -15.07 -24.55
CA THR A 86 9.86 -15.37 -23.55
C THR A 86 11.05 -14.40 -23.62
N VAL A 87 11.07 -13.50 -24.60
CA VAL A 87 12.18 -12.56 -24.83
C VAL A 87 11.86 -11.20 -24.23
N VAL A 88 12.80 -10.63 -23.49
CA VAL A 88 12.69 -9.27 -22.97
C VAL A 88 12.96 -8.27 -24.08
N VAL A 89 12.01 -7.36 -24.32
CA VAL A 89 12.16 -6.26 -25.28
C VAL A 89 12.86 -5.10 -24.57
N ALA A 90 14.17 -5.00 -24.73
CA ALA A 90 14.99 -4.03 -24.03
C ALA A 90 14.55 -2.57 -24.28
N GLU A 91 14.10 -2.24 -25.48
CA GLU A 91 13.60 -0.92 -25.83
C GLU A 91 12.36 -0.55 -25.03
N ASN A 92 11.37 -1.45 -24.93
CA ASN A 92 10.16 -1.22 -24.15
C ASN A 92 10.47 -1.12 -22.65
N VAL A 93 11.38 -1.95 -22.16
CA VAL A 93 11.84 -1.88 -20.75
C VAL A 93 12.48 -0.53 -20.47
N ALA A 94 13.36 -0.05 -21.36
CA ALA A 94 13.99 1.26 -21.22
C ALA A 94 12.96 2.41 -21.27
N ALA A 95 12.01 2.35 -22.19
CA ALA A 95 10.93 3.33 -22.30
C ALA A 95 10.08 3.39 -21.02
N VAL A 96 9.63 2.23 -20.52
CA VAL A 96 8.81 2.14 -19.30
C VAL A 96 9.57 2.59 -18.06
N THR A 97 10.81 2.14 -17.88
CA THR A 97 11.60 2.47 -16.66
C THR A 97 12.08 3.92 -16.66
N GLY A 98 12.37 4.50 -17.83
CA GLY A 98 12.79 5.89 -18.00
C GLY A 98 11.66 6.91 -17.89
N ALA A 99 10.41 6.49 -18.05
CA ALA A 99 9.25 7.37 -18.00
C ALA A 99 9.02 7.97 -16.61
N ALA A 100 8.46 9.17 -16.57
CA ALA A 100 8.02 9.81 -15.32
C ALA A 100 6.94 8.99 -14.61
N ASN A 101 6.05 8.38 -15.39
CA ASN A 101 5.05 7.42 -14.91
C ASN A 101 5.18 6.10 -15.70
N PRO A 102 5.88 5.10 -15.16
CA PRO A 102 6.10 3.83 -15.84
C PRO A 102 4.81 3.08 -16.23
N ALA A 103 3.79 3.12 -15.37
CA ALA A 103 2.53 2.44 -15.66
C ALA A 103 1.79 3.11 -16.82
N ALA A 104 1.73 4.45 -16.87
CA ALA A 104 1.10 5.17 -17.97
C ALA A 104 1.80 4.88 -19.31
N GLU A 105 3.13 4.80 -19.30
CA GLU A 105 3.92 4.48 -20.50
C GLU A 105 3.67 3.04 -20.97
N ALA A 106 3.55 2.08 -20.06
CA ALA A 106 3.16 0.72 -20.42
C ALA A 106 1.78 0.67 -21.10
N PHE A 107 0.81 1.46 -20.64
CA PHE A 107 -0.49 1.58 -21.31
C PHE A 107 -0.41 2.28 -22.65
N ARG A 108 0.50 3.24 -22.82
CA ARG A 108 0.76 3.87 -24.11
C ARG A 108 1.33 2.86 -25.12
N LEU A 109 2.27 2.06 -24.71
CA LEU A 109 2.86 1.01 -25.57
C LEU A 109 1.85 -0.10 -25.88
N ALA A 110 0.93 -0.42 -24.95
CA ALA A 110 -0.07 -1.48 -25.14
C ALA A 110 -1.24 -1.05 -26.05
N ALA A 111 -1.75 0.17 -25.89
CA ALA A 111 -2.99 0.64 -26.52
C ALA A 111 -2.90 2.07 -27.10
N GLY A 112 -1.70 2.57 -27.33
CA GLY A 112 -1.46 3.90 -27.91
C GLY A 112 -1.92 5.04 -27.00
N ASP A 113 -2.16 6.21 -27.58
CA ASP A 113 -2.56 7.42 -26.86
C ASP A 113 -3.89 7.27 -26.13
N ILE A 114 -4.78 6.44 -26.61
CA ILE A 114 -6.07 6.15 -25.95
C ILE A 114 -5.80 5.45 -24.63
N GLY A 115 -4.96 4.43 -24.61
CA GLY A 115 -4.56 3.72 -23.38
C GLY A 115 -3.91 4.65 -22.36
N TYR A 116 -3.02 5.52 -22.82
CA TYR A 116 -2.37 6.52 -21.97
C TYR A 116 -3.39 7.46 -21.29
N ARG A 117 -4.33 8.01 -22.07
CA ARG A 117 -5.34 8.95 -21.55
C ARG A 117 -6.33 8.28 -20.61
N LEU A 118 -6.81 7.07 -20.93
CA LEU A 118 -7.72 6.30 -20.08
C LEU A 118 -7.06 5.93 -18.74
N PHE A 119 -5.79 5.48 -18.79
CA PHE A 119 -5.03 5.20 -17.58
C PHE A 119 -4.81 6.47 -16.75
N GLY A 120 -4.49 7.59 -17.39
CA GLY A 120 -4.34 8.89 -16.74
C GLY A 120 -5.60 9.33 -16.00
N LEU A 121 -6.76 9.19 -16.64
CA LEU A 121 -8.07 9.48 -16.01
C LEU A 121 -8.36 8.57 -14.82
N ALA A 122 -8.11 7.28 -14.95
CA ALA A 122 -8.27 6.32 -13.87
C ALA A 122 -7.34 6.63 -12.68
N LEU A 123 -6.06 6.94 -12.97
CA LEU A 123 -5.08 7.30 -11.96
C LEU A 123 -5.44 8.61 -11.24
N PHE A 124 -5.95 9.60 -11.97
CA PHE A 124 -6.42 10.88 -11.42
C PHE A 124 -7.59 10.65 -10.45
N SER A 125 -8.59 9.88 -10.86
CA SER A 125 -9.75 9.55 -10.04
C SER A 125 -9.36 8.78 -8.78
N ALA A 126 -8.49 7.78 -8.90
CA ALA A 126 -7.95 7.02 -7.78
C ALA A 126 -7.10 7.90 -6.85
N GLY A 127 -6.33 8.85 -7.42
CA GLY A 127 -5.52 9.80 -6.67
C GLY A 127 -6.36 10.71 -5.78
N ILE A 128 -7.44 11.29 -6.30
CA ILE A 128 -8.34 12.16 -5.52
C ILE A 128 -8.92 11.41 -4.32
N THR A 129 -9.48 10.23 -4.55
CA THR A 129 -10.08 9.44 -3.46
C THR A 129 -9.05 9.02 -2.42
N SER A 130 -7.85 8.67 -2.85
CA SER A 130 -6.75 8.27 -1.97
C SER A 130 -6.24 9.44 -1.12
N VAL A 131 -6.06 10.62 -1.70
CA VAL A 131 -5.61 11.84 -1.00
C VAL A 131 -6.62 12.25 0.07
N ILE A 132 -7.91 12.29 -0.27
CA ILE A 132 -8.98 12.63 0.67
C ILE A 132 -9.02 11.61 1.82
N GLY A 133 -9.00 10.32 1.50
CA GLY A 133 -9.04 9.24 2.49
C GLY A 133 -7.84 9.27 3.43
N ALA A 134 -6.63 9.47 2.90
CA ALA A 134 -5.41 9.55 3.70
C ALA A 134 -5.41 10.79 4.61
N ALA A 135 -5.78 11.98 4.09
CA ALA A 135 -5.85 13.21 4.87
C ALA A 135 -6.90 13.10 5.99
N TYR A 136 -8.09 12.59 5.67
CA TYR A 136 -9.15 12.36 6.65
C TYR A 136 -8.71 11.42 7.77
N THR A 137 -8.05 10.31 7.43
CA THR A 137 -7.55 9.36 8.42
C THR A 137 -6.43 9.97 9.26
N SER A 138 -5.48 10.67 8.66
CA SER A 138 -4.37 11.30 9.38
C SER A 138 -4.86 12.36 10.36
N VAL A 139 -5.77 13.23 9.94
CA VAL A 139 -6.36 14.26 10.81
C VAL A 139 -7.20 13.62 11.93
N SER A 140 -7.81 12.46 11.70
CA SER A 140 -8.58 11.78 12.73
C SER A 140 -7.74 11.36 13.95
N PHE A 141 -6.47 11.03 13.76
CA PHE A 141 -5.55 10.80 14.88
C PHE A 141 -5.23 12.09 15.63
N LEU A 142 -5.08 13.21 14.91
CA LEU A 142 -4.81 14.51 15.54
C LEU A 142 -5.98 14.99 16.39
N LYS A 143 -7.22 14.61 16.08
CA LYS A 143 -8.41 14.94 16.88
C LYS A 143 -8.32 14.40 18.32
N THR A 144 -7.61 13.30 18.53
CA THR A 144 -7.44 12.72 19.87
C THR A 144 -6.46 13.52 20.73
N VAL A 145 -5.62 14.35 20.11
CA VAL A 145 -4.59 15.13 20.80
C VAL A 145 -5.16 16.43 21.37
N HIS A 146 -6.04 17.12 20.62
CA HIS A 146 -6.56 18.41 21.07
C HIS A 146 -7.99 18.68 20.59
N PRO A 147 -8.91 19.15 21.47
CA PRO A 147 -10.32 19.41 21.14
C PRO A 147 -10.52 20.45 20.03
N PHE A 148 -9.60 21.41 19.91
CA PHE A 148 -9.63 22.43 18.85
C PHE A 148 -9.58 21.83 17.46
N ILE A 149 -8.79 20.77 17.29
CA ILE A 149 -8.66 20.04 16.01
C ILE A 149 -9.97 19.32 15.68
N ALA A 150 -10.62 18.74 16.71
CA ALA A 150 -11.90 18.09 16.52
C ALA A 150 -13.02 19.04 16.08
N LYS A 151 -12.98 20.28 16.56
CA LYS A 151 -13.96 21.32 16.20
C LYS A 151 -13.74 21.87 14.78
N ASN A 152 -12.50 21.92 14.31
CA ASN A 152 -12.09 22.51 13.03
C ASN A 152 -11.53 21.48 12.05
N ASP A 153 -11.97 20.23 12.09
CA ASP A 153 -11.42 19.11 11.35
C ASP A 153 -11.33 19.35 9.83
N LYS A 154 -12.32 20.00 9.24
CA LYS A 154 -12.35 20.32 7.80
C LYS A 154 -11.16 21.20 7.39
N TRP A 155 -10.85 22.21 8.18
CA TRP A 155 -9.72 23.11 7.92
C TRP A 155 -8.38 22.40 8.09
N PHE A 156 -8.28 21.50 9.07
CA PHE A 156 -7.10 20.68 9.25
C PHE A 156 -6.89 19.68 8.09
N ILE A 157 -7.96 19.11 7.54
CA ILE A 157 -7.89 18.25 6.35
C ILE A 157 -7.38 19.04 5.14
N VAL A 158 -7.97 20.21 4.88
CA VAL A 158 -7.55 21.10 3.77
C VAL A 158 -6.10 21.54 3.96
N GLY A 159 -5.73 21.95 5.16
CA GLY A 159 -4.36 22.34 5.52
C GLY A 159 -3.36 21.20 5.34
N PHE A 160 -3.73 20.00 5.73
CA PHE A 160 -2.89 18.81 5.55
C PHE A 160 -2.65 18.48 4.07
N ILE A 161 -3.70 18.57 3.25
CA ILE A 161 -3.60 18.35 1.80
C ILE A 161 -2.73 19.45 1.17
N ALA A 162 -2.98 20.73 1.51
CA ALA A 162 -2.21 21.87 1.00
C ALA A 162 -0.73 21.75 1.37
N PHE A 163 -0.43 21.42 2.63
CA PHE A 163 0.93 21.22 3.10
C PHE A 163 1.63 20.06 2.37
N SER A 164 0.97 18.91 2.23
CA SER A 164 1.52 17.75 1.52
C SER A 164 1.78 18.06 0.05
N THR A 165 0.88 18.81 -0.59
CA THR A 165 1.04 19.25 -1.99
C THR A 165 2.20 20.21 -2.14
N LEU A 166 2.36 21.18 -1.19
CA LEU A 166 3.46 22.13 -1.18
C LEU A 166 4.81 21.41 -1.01
N VAL A 167 4.90 20.48 -0.07
CA VAL A 167 6.10 19.64 0.12
C VAL A 167 6.46 18.90 -1.17
N MET A 168 5.46 18.31 -1.83
CA MET A 168 5.65 17.62 -3.10
C MET A 168 6.12 18.57 -4.22
N ALA A 169 5.56 19.77 -4.29
CA ALA A 169 5.95 20.78 -5.29
C ALA A 169 7.39 21.27 -5.11
N ILE A 170 7.84 21.41 -3.85
CA ILE A 170 9.20 21.86 -3.52
C ILE A 170 10.24 20.74 -3.74
N LEU A 171 9.96 19.54 -3.23
CA LEU A 171 10.90 18.42 -3.31
C LEU A 171 10.96 17.80 -4.70
N GLY A 172 9.87 17.86 -5.47
CA GLY A 172 9.77 17.24 -6.79
C GLY A 172 9.89 15.70 -6.73
N GLY A 173 10.08 15.08 -7.92
CA GLY A 173 10.42 13.65 -7.98
C GLY A 173 9.34 12.70 -7.45
N ALA A 174 8.09 12.84 -7.91
CA ALA A 174 6.93 12.04 -7.48
C ALA A 174 7.23 10.53 -7.39
N LYS A 175 7.94 9.98 -8.37
CA LYS A 175 8.34 8.55 -8.40
C LYS A 175 9.21 8.20 -7.19
N ARG A 176 10.19 9.02 -6.84
CA ARG A 176 11.08 8.80 -5.70
C ARG A 176 10.33 8.87 -4.37
N MET A 177 9.42 9.85 -4.24
CA MET A 177 8.60 10.01 -3.03
C MET A 177 7.64 8.84 -2.81
N VAL A 178 7.02 8.31 -3.86
CA VAL A 178 6.15 7.13 -3.76
C VAL A 178 6.93 5.89 -3.32
N ILE A 179 8.14 5.68 -3.87
CA ILE A 179 9.01 4.57 -3.48
C ILE A 179 9.42 4.71 -2.01
N LEU A 180 9.81 5.91 -1.60
CA LEU A 180 10.22 6.19 -0.21
C LEU A 180 9.06 5.98 0.77
N ALA A 181 7.88 6.49 0.46
CA ALA A 181 6.68 6.29 1.28
C ALA A 181 6.30 4.82 1.39
N GLY A 182 6.37 4.06 0.28
CA GLY A 182 6.14 2.62 0.29
C GLY A 182 7.16 1.87 1.15
N ALA A 183 8.42 2.23 1.06
CA ALA A 183 9.48 1.63 1.85
C ALA A 183 9.30 1.91 3.36
N LEU A 184 9.00 3.15 3.75
CA LEU A 184 8.73 3.52 5.15
C LEU A 184 7.51 2.79 5.70
N ASN A 185 6.43 2.71 4.92
CA ASN A 185 5.25 1.94 5.30
C ASN A 185 5.58 0.45 5.49
N GLY A 186 6.43 -0.12 4.63
CA GLY A 186 6.88 -1.50 4.74
C GLY A 186 7.68 -1.77 6.01
N LEU A 187 8.45 -0.79 6.51
CA LEU A 187 9.18 -0.90 7.78
C LEU A 187 8.24 -0.82 9.00
N ILE A 188 7.20 -0.01 8.92
CA ILE A 188 6.23 0.17 10.02
C ILE A 188 5.25 -1.01 10.12
N LEU A 189 4.99 -1.68 9.01
CA LEU A 189 3.99 -2.76 8.91
C LEU A 189 4.17 -3.89 9.96
N PRO A 190 5.35 -4.50 10.14
CA PRO A 190 5.53 -5.58 11.12
C PRO A 190 5.31 -5.11 12.55
N ILE A 191 5.68 -3.85 12.87
CA ILE A 191 5.48 -3.26 14.20
C ILE A 191 3.98 -3.09 14.47
N SER A 192 3.26 -2.50 13.53
CA SER A 192 1.81 -2.28 13.65
C SER A 192 1.05 -3.58 13.79
N LEU A 193 1.39 -4.59 12.98
CA LEU A 193 0.75 -5.91 13.04
C LEU A 193 1.07 -6.64 14.35
N CYS A 194 2.30 -6.54 14.83
CA CYS A 194 2.70 -7.08 16.14
C CYS A 194 1.86 -6.46 17.28
N CYS A 195 1.72 -5.13 17.31
CA CYS A 195 0.90 -4.44 18.29
C CYS A 195 -0.56 -4.90 18.24
N MET A 196 -1.13 -5.09 17.05
CA MET A 196 -2.49 -5.61 16.92
C MET A 196 -2.64 -7.04 17.44
N LEU A 197 -1.72 -7.93 17.10
CA LEU A 197 -1.74 -9.32 17.57
C LEU A 197 -1.60 -9.40 19.08
N LEU A 198 -0.74 -8.57 19.68
CA LEU A 198 -0.64 -8.45 21.14
C LEU A 198 -1.94 -7.89 21.76
N GLY A 199 -2.56 -6.91 21.09
CA GLY A 199 -3.84 -6.35 21.51
C GLY A 199 -4.97 -7.37 21.55
N CYS A 200 -5.00 -8.30 20.58
CA CYS A 200 -6.00 -9.38 20.51
C CYS A 200 -5.98 -10.34 21.72
N HIS A 201 -4.91 -10.36 22.51
CA HIS A 201 -4.80 -11.18 23.73
C HIS A 201 -5.25 -10.46 25.00
N LYS A 202 -5.41 -9.13 24.95
CA LYS A 202 -5.80 -8.35 26.13
C LYS A 202 -7.32 -8.28 26.25
N LYS A 203 -7.88 -8.96 27.27
CA LYS A 203 -9.32 -8.93 27.57
C LYS A 203 -9.88 -7.51 27.80
N SER A 204 -9.06 -6.59 28.30
CA SER A 204 -9.44 -5.17 28.47
C SER A 204 -9.71 -4.44 27.13
N ILE A 205 -9.18 -4.94 26.02
CA ILE A 205 -9.34 -4.35 24.68
C ILE A 205 -10.42 -5.07 23.89
N VAL A 206 -10.37 -6.42 23.88
CA VAL A 206 -11.23 -7.25 23.01
C VAL A 206 -12.44 -7.84 23.72
N GLY A 207 -12.58 -7.63 25.03
CA GLY A 207 -13.67 -8.19 25.83
C GLY A 207 -13.66 -9.73 25.82
N GLU A 208 -14.80 -10.33 25.49
CA GLU A 208 -14.96 -11.79 25.41
C GLU A 208 -14.62 -12.38 24.02
N TYR A 209 -14.19 -11.54 23.06
CA TYR A 209 -13.83 -12.01 21.74
C TYR A 209 -12.61 -12.94 21.77
N LYS A 210 -12.76 -14.12 21.18
CA LYS A 210 -11.67 -15.09 21.01
C LYS A 210 -11.15 -15.04 19.59
N HIS A 211 -9.94 -14.56 19.42
CA HIS A 211 -9.30 -14.53 18.10
C HIS A 211 -8.95 -15.95 17.64
N PRO A 212 -9.32 -16.35 16.40
CA PRO A 212 -9.03 -17.70 15.90
C PRO A 212 -7.53 -17.99 15.87
N VAL A 213 -7.14 -19.15 16.41
CA VAL A 213 -5.73 -19.55 16.57
C VAL A 213 -4.99 -19.59 15.23
N TRP A 214 -5.63 -20.06 14.17
CA TRP A 214 -5.02 -20.11 12.84
C TRP A 214 -4.66 -18.73 12.28
N LEU A 215 -5.49 -17.70 12.55
CA LEU A 215 -5.20 -16.31 12.18
C LEU A 215 -4.06 -15.73 13.00
N GLN A 216 -3.93 -16.14 14.27
CA GLN A 216 -2.80 -15.74 15.09
C GLN A 216 -1.49 -16.32 14.56
N ILE A 217 -1.46 -17.61 14.24
CA ILE A 217 -0.28 -18.27 13.68
C ILE A 217 0.12 -17.59 12.36
N LEU A 218 -0.85 -17.41 11.46
CA LEU A 218 -0.63 -16.69 10.19
C LEU A 218 -0.11 -15.25 10.42
N GLY A 219 -0.72 -14.53 11.34
CA GLY A 219 -0.30 -13.16 11.69
C GLY A 219 1.15 -13.10 12.18
N TRP A 220 1.54 -14.00 13.09
CA TRP A 220 2.92 -14.07 13.59
C TRP A 220 3.91 -14.50 12.51
N CYS A 221 3.54 -15.41 11.61
CA CYS A 221 4.35 -15.74 10.45
C CYS A 221 4.58 -14.51 9.54
N VAL A 222 3.52 -13.74 9.28
CA VAL A 222 3.63 -12.49 8.49
C VAL A 222 4.51 -11.46 9.19
N VAL A 223 4.38 -11.29 10.53
CA VAL A 223 5.26 -10.40 11.32
C VAL A 223 6.71 -10.83 11.19
N GLY A 224 6.99 -12.12 11.30
CA GLY A 224 8.35 -12.66 11.18
C GLY A 224 8.95 -12.40 9.79
N VAL A 225 8.21 -12.74 8.74
CA VAL A 225 8.66 -12.53 7.35
C VAL A 225 8.83 -11.06 7.03
N ALA A 226 7.82 -10.22 7.33
CA ALA A 226 7.87 -8.79 7.08
C ALA A 226 8.95 -8.10 7.91
N GLY A 227 9.16 -8.52 9.16
CA GLY A 227 10.23 -8.03 10.03
C GLY A 227 11.62 -8.37 9.49
N TYR A 228 11.83 -9.61 9.04
CA TYR A 228 13.07 -10.02 8.39
C TYR A 228 13.36 -9.18 7.13
N LEU A 229 12.36 -9.03 6.26
CA LEU A 229 12.48 -8.22 5.05
C LEU A 229 12.76 -6.75 5.38
N ALA A 230 12.10 -6.19 6.39
CA ALA A 230 12.30 -4.82 6.84
C ALA A 230 13.74 -4.58 7.32
N VAL A 231 14.25 -5.44 8.19
CA VAL A 231 15.62 -5.33 8.72
C VAL A 231 16.67 -5.45 7.61
N THR A 232 16.49 -6.39 6.70
CA THR A 232 17.42 -6.60 5.58
C THR A 232 17.36 -5.49 4.52
N ALA A 233 16.24 -4.75 4.42
CA ALA A 233 16.10 -3.61 3.53
C ALA A 233 16.72 -2.31 4.08
N LEU A 234 16.87 -2.18 5.41
CA LEU A 234 17.39 -0.96 6.07
C LEU A 234 18.68 -0.41 5.47
N PRO A 235 19.74 -1.22 5.23
CA PRO A 235 21.00 -0.69 4.67
C PRO A 235 20.83 -0.11 3.27
N ASN A 236 19.94 -0.66 2.46
CA ASN A 236 19.67 -0.19 1.11
C ASN A 236 18.80 1.08 1.10
N LEU A 237 17.87 1.18 2.07
CA LEU A 237 17.07 2.40 2.25
C LEU A 237 17.91 3.57 2.76
N ALA A 238 18.90 3.34 3.62
CA ALA A 238 19.82 4.37 4.08
C ALA A 238 20.57 5.03 2.91
N LYS A 239 20.88 4.28 1.86
CA LYS A 239 21.51 4.80 0.63
C LYS A 239 20.57 5.68 -0.23
N LEU A 240 19.26 5.62 -0.03
CA LEU A 240 18.31 6.50 -0.71
C LEU A 240 18.23 7.90 -0.09
N PHE A 241 18.72 8.04 1.16
CA PHE A 241 18.79 9.31 1.89
C PHE A 241 20.19 9.96 1.81
N ALA A 242 21.19 9.21 1.42
CA ALA A 242 22.56 9.71 1.19
C ALA A 242 22.73 10.18 -0.26
#